data_6f1698bbac7c90a66416b2b8197f139e
#
_entry.id   6f1698bbac7c90a66416b2b8197f139e
#
_cell.length_a   1.000
_cell.length_b   1.000
_cell.length_c   1.000
_cell.angle_alpha   90.00
_cell.angle_beta   90.00
_cell.angle_gamma   90.00
#
_symmetry.space_group_name_H-M   'P 1'
#
loop_
_entity.id
_entity.type
_entity.pdbx_description
1 polymer ?
#
loop_
_entity_poly.entity_id
_entity_poly.type
_entity_poly.pdbx_seq_one_letter_code
_entity_poly.pdbx_strand_id
1 'polypeptide(L)'
;MRKNIFVVFSTLVAASLLLSACGAPATAEPVTVVQTQVVEKVVEVTPTTDASAPTALPAGSVQINGAGATFPAPVYADWAYAYQYVDPSVVVNYQAIGSGGGKKAIVDGTVDFAGSDSLLKDEEYTGGKDLQMYPTLAGAVVLTYNIKWGKDLPKDFKAPALVLDRPTLVGIYNSTITKWNDAAILALNPDLKDYLPDADIVSVHRSDGSGTTEIFTKALTSFSADWKAGGASAIEWPKGNNVGGKGNAGVAASVINTPNSIGYVELSYAKSNNLPFASLINQAGKTIVPSNESVQAAMAEGQFSDKLTATIVDGKTDAAYPIAGYTYLILHTTSMTDCVKAQKTVEFFKWALTDATASERAASLGYSTLPDAVRTSVLAKLAEVSCNGAPVLK
;
A
#
# COMPACT_ATOMS: atom_id res chain seq x y z
N MET A 1 -17.30 66.79 -5.31
CA MET A 1 -17.77 66.17 -4.03
C MET A 1 -16.92 65.02 -3.48
N ARG A 2 -15.58 65.05 -3.66
CA ARG A 2 -14.70 63.94 -3.18
C ARG A 2 -13.61 64.33 -2.18
N LYS A 3 -13.58 65.63 -1.75
CA LYS A 3 -12.57 66.13 -0.82
C LYS A 3 -13.03 66.23 0.65
N ASN A 4 -14.33 66.13 0.93
CA ASN A 4 -14.84 66.34 2.29
C ASN A 4 -15.04 65.03 3.10
N ILE A 5 -14.90 63.87 2.50
CA ILE A 5 -15.06 62.57 3.17
C ILE A 5 -13.79 62.18 3.93
N PHE A 6 -12.61 62.59 3.49
CA PHE A 6 -11.35 62.26 4.13
C PHE A 6 -11.09 63.07 5.45
N VAL A 7 -11.65 64.25 5.58
CA VAL A 7 -11.45 65.10 6.79
C VAL A 7 -12.31 64.64 7.97
N VAL A 8 -13.50 64.08 7.69
CA VAL A 8 -14.39 63.55 8.74
C VAL A 8 -13.90 62.22 9.30
N PHE A 9 -13.19 61.43 8.55
CA PHE A 9 -12.61 60.13 9.02
C PHE A 9 -11.35 60.34 9.86
N SER A 10 -10.55 61.39 9.58
CA SER A 10 -9.34 61.69 10.36
C SER A 10 -9.63 62.27 11.75
N THR A 11 -10.76 62.95 11.92
CA THR A 11 -11.14 63.52 13.22
C THR A 11 -11.79 62.53 14.18
N LEU A 12 -12.41 61.45 13.67
CA LEU A 12 -12.99 60.38 14.49
C LEU A 12 -11.94 59.41 15.04
N VAL A 13 -10.80 59.21 14.37
CA VAL A 13 -9.71 58.36 14.85
C VAL A 13 -8.87 59.07 15.91
N ALA A 14 -8.78 60.42 15.89
CA ALA A 14 -8.06 61.21 16.90
C ALA A 14 -8.84 61.37 18.24
N ALA A 15 -10.18 61.25 18.19
CA ALA A 15 -11.01 61.38 19.41
C ALA A 15 -11.11 60.08 20.24
N SER A 16 -10.76 58.92 19.66
CA SER A 16 -10.81 57.62 20.35
C SER A 16 -9.54 57.28 21.16
N LEU A 17 -8.49 58.10 21.07
CA LEU A 17 -7.21 57.87 21.75
C LEU A 17 -7.03 58.70 23.07
N LEU A 18 -8.03 59.49 23.47
CA LEU A 18 -7.91 60.39 24.65
C LEU A 18 -8.81 59.99 25.85
N LEU A 19 -9.47 58.81 25.82
CA LEU A 19 -10.35 58.40 26.94
C LEU A 19 -9.87 57.14 27.70
N SER A 20 -8.59 56.82 27.68
CA SER A 20 -8.06 55.67 28.41
C SER A 20 -7.02 56.05 29.47
N ALA A 21 -7.26 57.12 30.25
CA ALA A 21 -6.38 57.43 31.32
C ALA A 21 -7.19 58.02 32.54
N CYS A 22 -7.79 57.10 33.32
CA CYS A 22 -8.03 57.25 34.74
C CYS A 22 -8.74 56.02 35.30
N GLY A 23 -7.97 55.09 35.82
CA GLY A 23 -8.42 53.98 36.66
C GLY A 23 -7.27 53.58 37.57
N ALA A 24 -7.40 53.85 38.89
CA ALA A 24 -6.39 53.58 39.90
C ALA A 24 -6.02 52.09 39.96
N PRO A 25 -4.76 51.72 40.27
CA PRO A 25 -4.32 50.34 40.30
C PRO A 25 -4.86 49.62 41.54
N ALA A 26 -5.59 48.51 41.28
CA ALA A 26 -5.80 47.51 42.32
C ALA A 26 -4.49 46.72 42.46
N THR A 27 -3.97 46.64 43.67
CA THR A 27 -2.82 45.82 44.05
C THR A 27 -3.09 44.35 43.75
N ALA A 28 -2.49 43.81 42.70
CA ALA A 28 -2.46 42.38 42.44
C ALA A 28 -1.28 41.76 43.21
N GLU A 29 -1.55 40.73 43.99
CA GLU A 29 -0.53 39.90 44.62
C GLU A 29 0.41 39.27 43.55
N PRO A 30 1.70 39.07 43.87
CA PRO A 30 2.64 38.52 42.90
C PRO A 30 2.31 37.07 42.62
N VAL A 31 1.81 36.80 41.43
CA VAL A 31 1.76 35.43 40.88
C VAL A 31 3.19 35.00 40.57
N THR A 32 3.69 34.07 41.35
CA THR A 32 4.99 33.43 41.10
C THR A 32 4.84 32.59 39.81
N VAL A 33 5.25 33.13 38.66
CA VAL A 33 5.41 32.35 37.43
C VAL A 33 6.65 31.50 37.62
N VAL A 34 6.43 30.22 37.92
CA VAL A 34 7.50 29.21 37.80
C VAL A 34 7.80 29.07 36.33
N GLN A 35 8.82 29.77 35.84
CA GLN A 35 9.42 29.46 34.55
C GLN A 35 10.12 28.12 34.68
N THR A 36 9.46 27.06 34.22
CA THR A 36 10.13 25.80 33.95
C THR A 36 11.07 26.02 32.77
N GLN A 37 12.36 26.25 33.06
CA GLN A 37 13.37 26.18 32.04
C GLN A 37 13.40 24.69 31.55
N VAL A 38 12.83 24.44 30.38
CA VAL A 38 13.14 23.25 29.64
C VAL A 38 14.61 23.41 29.23
N VAL A 39 15.50 22.79 29.97
CA VAL A 39 16.88 22.58 29.53
C VAL A 39 16.78 21.54 28.41
N GLU A 40 16.66 22.01 27.20
CA GLU A 40 16.99 21.16 26.03
C GLU A 40 18.48 20.78 26.20
N LYS A 41 18.68 19.59 26.72
CA LYS A 41 19.97 18.94 26.62
C LYS A 41 20.14 18.62 25.14
N VAL A 42 20.74 19.54 24.40
CA VAL A 42 21.26 19.24 23.06
C VAL A 42 22.27 18.12 23.26
N VAL A 43 21.80 16.89 23.04
CA VAL A 43 22.70 15.77 22.81
C VAL A 43 23.31 16.08 21.46
N GLU A 44 24.51 16.64 21.45
CA GLU A 44 25.37 16.61 20.27
C GLU A 44 25.52 15.12 19.90
N VAL A 45 24.65 14.64 19.02
CA VAL A 45 24.88 13.42 18.28
C VAL A 45 25.99 13.79 17.32
N THR A 46 27.22 13.57 17.74
CA THR A 46 28.34 13.51 16.81
C THR A 46 27.90 12.52 15.72
N PRO A 47 27.75 12.93 14.45
CA PRO A 47 27.50 11.95 13.42
C PRO A 47 28.70 11.02 13.43
N THR A 48 28.50 9.78 13.90
CA THR A 48 29.44 8.71 13.60
C THR A 48 29.44 8.61 12.08
N THR A 49 30.47 9.15 11.48
CA THR A 49 30.84 8.98 10.08
C THR A 49 31.26 7.53 9.90
N ASP A 50 30.26 6.64 9.90
CA ASP A 50 30.36 5.28 9.38
C ASP A 50 29.09 4.98 8.55
N ALA A 51 28.63 5.98 7.78
CA ALA A 51 28.09 5.68 6.48
C ALA A 51 29.30 5.37 5.60
N SER A 52 29.72 4.11 5.60
CA SER A 52 30.59 3.61 4.55
C SER A 52 30.01 4.12 3.23
N ALA A 53 30.77 4.93 2.51
CA ALA A 53 30.42 5.33 1.14
C ALA A 53 29.94 4.05 0.43
N PRO A 54 28.88 4.10 -0.41
CA PRO A 54 28.38 2.91 -1.07
C PRO A 54 29.58 2.20 -1.66
N THR A 55 29.83 0.96 -1.19
CA THR A 55 30.99 0.17 -1.62
C THR A 55 30.91 0.14 -3.14
N ALA A 56 31.95 0.66 -3.81
CA ALA A 56 31.97 0.69 -5.25
C ALA A 56 31.67 -0.73 -5.76
N LEU A 57 30.67 -0.86 -6.62
CA LEU A 57 30.28 -2.16 -7.15
C LEU A 57 31.49 -2.83 -7.78
N PRO A 58 31.67 -4.15 -7.63
CA PRO A 58 32.74 -4.88 -8.27
C PRO A 58 32.80 -4.55 -9.77
N ALA A 59 33.99 -4.37 -10.31
CA ALA A 59 34.14 -4.11 -11.74
C ALA A 59 33.47 -5.20 -12.56
N GLY A 60 32.61 -4.81 -13.50
CA GLY A 60 31.82 -5.74 -14.31
C GLY A 60 30.44 -6.13 -13.71
N SER A 61 30.01 -5.53 -12.59
CA SER A 61 28.69 -5.76 -12.05
C SER A 61 27.59 -5.29 -13.01
N VAL A 62 26.54 -6.12 -13.14
CA VAL A 62 25.33 -5.83 -13.91
C VAL A 62 24.28 -5.22 -12.99
N GLN A 63 23.84 -4.01 -13.29
CA GLN A 63 22.73 -3.37 -12.59
C GLN A 63 21.43 -3.65 -13.32
N ILE A 64 20.45 -4.22 -12.59
CA ILE A 64 19.09 -4.45 -13.05
C ILE A 64 18.20 -3.44 -12.36
N ASN A 65 17.54 -2.58 -13.13
CA ASN A 65 16.70 -1.52 -12.62
C ASN A 65 15.22 -1.85 -12.89
N GLY A 66 14.45 -1.98 -11.84
CA GLY A 66 13.01 -2.17 -11.90
C GLY A 66 12.26 -1.04 -11.22
N ALA A 67 11.00 -0.88 -11.59
CA ALA A 67 10.09 0.04 -10.91
C ALA A 67 8.65 -0.47 -10.94
N GLY A 68 7.82 0.01 -10.02
CA GLY A 68 6.40 -0.30 -10.10
C GLY A 68 5.71 -0.50 -8.76
N ALA A 69 4.90 -1.54 -8.69
CA ALA A 69 4.00 -1.83 -7.59
C ALA A 69 4.69 -1.77 -6.23
N THR A 70 4.02 -1.13 -5.27
CA THR A 70 4.47 -1.14 -3.87
C THR A 70 4.07 -2.44 -3.16
N PHE A 71 3.13 -3.19 -3.72
CA PHE A 71 2.66 -4.47 -3.18
C PHE A 71 3.84 -5.46 -3.01
N PRO A 72 4.63 -5.82 -4.03
CA PRO A 72 5.74 -6.75 -3.88
C PRO A 72 7.05 -6.10 -3.38
N ALA A 73 7.09 -4.77 -3.15
CA ALA A 73 8.33 -4.09 -2.85
C ALA A 73 9.10 -4.66 -1.64
N PRO A 74 8.45 -5.04 -0.51
CA PRO A 74 9.16 -5.67 0.59
C PRO A 74 9.86 -6.96 0.21
N VAL A 75 9.20 -7.85 -0.51
CA VAL A 75 9.78 -9.12 -0.93
C VAL A 75 10.81 -8.93 -2.05
N TYR A 76 10.61 -8.00 -2.97
CA TYR A 76 11.61 -7.71 -4.01
C TYR A 76 12.92 -7.15 -3.42
N ALA A 77 12.81 -6.31 -2.38
CA ALA A 77 14.00 -5.82 -1.66
C ALA A 77 14.72 -6.96 -0.93
N ASP A 78 13.98 -7.86 -0.30
CA ASP A 78 14.55 -9.01 0.41
C ASP A 78 15.17 -10.02 -0.57
N TRP A 79 14.52 -10.30 -1.70
CA TRP A 79 15.08 -11.13 -2.76
C TRP A 79 16.34 -10.50 -3.40
N ALA A 80 16.33 -9.18 -3.65
CA ALA A 80 17.49 -8.48 -4.17
C ALA A 80 18.70 -8.60 -3.24
N TYR A 81 18.46 -8.50 -1.91
CA TYR A 81 19.50 -8.73 -0.90
C TYR A 81 19.99 -10.18 -0.91
N ALA A 82 19.10 -11.16 -0.90
CA ALA A 82 19.46 -12.57 -0.87
C ALA A 82 20.18 -13.02 -2.15
N TYR A 83 19.79 -12.49 -3.30
CA TYR A 83 20.38 -12.84 -4.59
C TYR A 83 21.84 -12.45 -4.73
N GLN A 84 22.33 -11.46 -3.97
CA GLN A 84 23.75 -11.10 -3.93
C GLN A 84 24.66 -12.25 -3.45
N TYR A 85 24.09 -13.22 -2.71
CA TYR A 85 24.81 -14.43 -2.30
C TYR A 85 24.74 -15.56 -3.35
N VAL A 86 23.86 -15.43 -4.32
CA VAL A 86 23.69 -16.35 -5.45
C VAL A 86 24.54 -15.89 -6.63
N ASP A 87 24.43 -14.62 -6.97
CA ASP A 87 25.21 -13.97 -8.02
C ASP A 87 25.71 -12.59 -7.56
N PRO A 88 26.93 -12.52 -6.97
CA PRO A 88 27.52 -11.26 -6.51
C PRO A 88 27.78 -10.24 -7.62
N SER A 89 27.75 -10.65 -8.89
CA SER A 89 27.93 -9.75 -10.02
C SER A 89 26.66 -8.97 -10.38
N VAL A 90 25.51 -9.27 -9.73
CA VAL A 90 24.22 -8.65 -10.04
C VAL A 90 23.75 -7.76 -8.90
N VAL A 91 23.35 -6.54 -9.24
CA VAL A 91 22.71 -5.60 -8.32
C VAL A 91 21.31 -5.30 -8.82
N VAL A 92 20.32 -5.66 -8.04
CA VAL A 92 18.90 -5.42 -8.36
C VAL A 92 18.42 -4.18 -7.60
N ASN A 93 17.99 -3.16 -8.34
CA ASN A 93 17.40 -1.94 -7.81
C ASN A 93 15.92 -1.92 -8.15
N TYR A 94 15.06 -1.73 -7.15
CA TYR A 94 13.62 -1.61 -7.37
C TYR A 94 13.05 -0.34 -6.76
N GLN A 95 12.35 0.45 -7.58
CA GLN A 95 11.70 1.68 -7.15
C GLN A 95 10.20 1.46 -7.01
N ALA A 96 9.68 1.52 -5.78
CA ALA A 96 8.28 1.31 -5.45
C ALA A 96 7.44 2.58 -5.73
N ILE A 97 7.10 2.83 -7.00
CA ILE A 97 6.42 4.03 -7.49
C ILE A 97 4.92 3.82 -7.82
N GLY A 98 4.40 2.64 -7.52
CA GLY A 98 3.04 2.20 -7.85
C GLY A 98 2.94 1.51 -9.22
N SER A 99 1.94 0.61 -9.37
CA SER A 99 1.76 -0.17 -10.61
C SER A 99 1.61 0.71 -11.85
N GLY A 100 0.87 1.82 -11.75
CA GLY A 100 0.72 2.75 -12.88
C GLY A 100 2.05 3.36 -13.31
N GLY A 101 2.89 3.76 -12.35
CA GLY A 101 4.24 4.26 -12.62
C GLY A 101 5.15 3.21 -13.26
N GLY A 102 5.08 1.96 -12.75
CA GLY A 102 5.85 0.83 -13.29
C GLY A 102 5.47 0.48 -14.72
N LYS A 103 4.17 0.36 -15.00
CA LYS A 103 3.67 0.11 -16.37
C LYS A 103 4.11 1.18 -17.35
N LYS A 104 4.03 2.45 -16.93
CA LYS A 104 4.54 3.55 -17.77
C LYS A 104 6.05 3.43 -17.99
N ALA A 105 6.84 3.17 -16.96
CA ALA A 105 8.29 3.10 -17.04
C ALA A 105 8.77 1.98 -17.99
N ILE A 106 8.12 0.80 -17.97
CA ILE A 106 8.49 -0.30 -18.88
C ILE A 106 8.07 -0.01 -20.33
N VAL A 107 6.90 0.59 -20.55
CA VAL A 107 6.47 1.01 -21.89
C VAL A 107 7.40 2.08 -22.46
N ASP A 108 7.86 3.02 -21.64
CA ASP A 108 8.83 4.06 -22.03
C ASP A 108 10.27 3.53 -22.18
N GLY A 109 10.55 2.27 -21.81
CA GLY A 109 11.88 1.65 -21.88
C GLY A 109 12.89 2.24 -20.89
N THR A 110 12.42 2.80 -19.75
CA THR A 110 13.29 3.43 -18.74
C THR A 110 13.73 2.48 -17.62
N VAL A 111 13.18 1.27 -17.59
CA VAL A 111 13.52 0.21 -16.64
C VAL A 111 13.69 -1.13 -17.36
N ASP A 112 14.44 -2.05 -16.75
CA ASP A 112 14.68 -3.39 -17.28
C ASP A 112 13.49 -4.34 -17.00
N PHE A 113 12.75 -4.07 -15.91
CA PHE A 113 11.52 -4.78 -15.58
C PHE A 113 10.55 -3.88 -14.83
N ALA A 114 9.27 -4.23 -14.83
CA ALA A 114 8.31 -3.56 -13.97
C ALA A 114 7.57 -4.54 -13.06
N GLY A 115 7.15 -4.06 -11.88
CA GLY A 115 6.23 -4.78 -11.00
C GLY A 115 4.82 -4.18 -11.11
N SER A 116 3.79 -5.03 -11.19
CA SER A 116 2.40 -4.55 -11.21
C SER A 116 1.43 -5.57 -10.64
N ASP A 117 0.52 -5.13 -9.78
CA ASP A 117 -0.63 -5.92 -9.34
C ASP A 117 -1.89 -5.54 -10.13
N SER A 118 -1.80 -4.51 -10.99
CA SER A 118 -2.82 -4.19 -11.98
C SER A 118 -2.47 -4.76 -13.35
N LEU A 119 -3.47 -5.25 -14.05
CA LEU A 119 -3.25 -5.85 -15.36
C LEU A 119 -2.90 -4.79 -16.41
N LEU A 120 -2.10 -5.19 -17.41
CA LEU A 120 -1.88 -4.38 -18.60
C LEU A 120 -3.18 -4.29 -19.41
N LYS A 121 -3.48 -3.09 -19.86
CA LYS A 121 -4.56 -2.84 -20.81
C LYS A 121 -4.08 -3.11 -22.24
N ASP A 122 -5.00 -3.24 -23.18
CA ASP A 122 -4.66 -3.53 -24.58
C ASP A 122 -3.79 -2.44 -25.20
N GLU A 123 -4.03 -1.15 -24.86
CA GLU A 123 -3.19 -0.04 -25.30
C GLU A 123 -1.76 -0.10 -24.72
N GLU A 124 -1.59 -0.61 -23.49
CA GLU A 124 -0.28 -0.77 -22.86
C GLU A 124 0.50 -1.92 -23.51
N TYR A 125 -0.17 -3.03 -23.88
CA TYR A 125 0.43 -4.09 -24.69
C TYR A 125 0.84 -3.58 -26.07
N THR A 126 -0.03 -2.80 -26.73
CA THR A 126 0.26 -2.21 -28.03
C THR A 126 1.43 -1.22 -27.96
N GLY A 127 1.45 -0.36 -26.95
CA GLY A 127 2.52 0.64 -26.73
C GLY A 127 3.87 0.00 -26.38
N GLY A 128 3.85 -1.05 -25.59
CA GLY A 128 5.04 -1.80 -25.19
C GLY A 128 5.48 -2.87 -26.20
N LYS A 129 4.69 -3.13 -27.24
CA LYS A 129 4.92 -4.07 -28.34
C LYS A 129 5.00 -5.54 -27.92
N ASP A 130 6.03 -5.94 -27.18
CA ASP A 130 6.35 -7.32 -26.81
C ASP A 130 6.31 -7.56 -25.30
N LEU A 131 5.51 -6.77 -24.57
CA LEU A 131 5.37 -6.94 -23.13
C LEU A 131 4.63 -8.22 -22.77
N GLN A 132 5.12 -8.90 -21.74
CA GLN A 132 4.47 -10.06 -21.12
C GLN A 132 4.40 -9.87 -19.61
N MET A 133 3.26 -10.24 -19.03
CA MET A 133 3.08 -10.34 -17.58
C MET A 133 3.37 -11.76 -17.10
N TYR A 134 4.11 -11.85 -16.00
CA TYR A 134 4.45 -13.11 -15.36
C TYR A 134 4.02 -13.01 -13.89
N PRO A 135 3.04 -13.79 -13.42
CA PRO A 135 2.73 -13.81 -12.00
C PRO A 135 3.95 -14.30 -11.21
N THR A 136 4.24 -13.65 -10.09
CA THR A 136 5.37 -14.02 -9.23
C THR A 136 4.91 -14.54 -7.88
N LEU A 137 3.97 -13.86 -7.26
CA LEU A 137 3.44 -14.12 -5.93
C LEU A 137 1.97 -13.72 -5.87
N ALA A 138 1.29 -14.16 -4.81
CA ALA A 138 0.02 -13.58 -4.39
C ALA A 138 0.09 -13.09 -2.94
N GLY A 139 -0.79 -12.18 -2.57
CA GLY A 139 -0.88 -11.67 -1.21
C GLY A 139 -2.28 -11.17 -0.86
N ALA A 140 -2.49 -10.87 0.40
CA ALA A 140 -3.73 -10.31 0.92
C ALA A 140 -3.69 -8.78 0.93
N VAL A 141 -4.77 -8.16 0.47
CA VAL A 141 -5.04 -6.74 0.75
C VAL A 141 -5.88 -6.68 2.02
N VAL A 142 -5.30 -6.13 3.08
CA VAL A 142 -5.91 -6.12 4.41
C VAL A 142 -6.45 -4.75 4.78
N LEU A 143 -7.54 -4.74 5.55
CA LEU A 143 -8.14 -3.52 6.08
C LEU A 143 -7.47 -3.20 7.42
N THR A 144 -6.49 -2.32 7.40
CA THR A 144 -5.82 -1.83 8.62
C THR A 144 -6.54 -0.62 9.17
N TYR A 145 -6.54 -0.44 10.50
CA TYR A 145 -7.32 0.60 11.15
C TYR A 145 -6.59 1.21 12.34
N ASN A 146 -7.02 2.41 12.74
CA ASN A 146 -6.56 3.13 13.91
C ASN A 146 -7.76 3.67 14.68
N ILE A 147 -8.42 2.81 15.46
CA ILE A 147 -9.60 3.18 16.26
C ILE A 147 -9.14 3.79 17.58
N LYS A 148 -9.58 5.03 17.85
CA LYS A 148 -9.52 5.61 19.19
C LYS A 148 -10.71 5.12 19.97
N TRP A 149 -10.50 4.09 20.80
CA TRP A 149 -11.56 3.43 21.56
C TRP A 149 -12.37 4.41 22.40
N GLY A 150 -13.67 4.25 22.44
CA GLY A 150 -14.59 5.13 23.19
C GLY A 150 -14.49 5.01 24.71
N LYS A 151 -13.89 3.90 25.19
CA LYS A 151 -13.57 3.64 26.59
C LYS A 151 -12.19 2.97 26.66
N ASP A 152 -11.52 3.10 27.79
CA ASP A 152 -10.29 2.37 28.06
C ASP A 152 -10.55 0.87 28.00
N LEU A 153 -9.75 0.17 27.22
CA LEU A 153 -9.78 -1.28 27.20
C LEU A 153 -9.24 -1.83 28.53
N PRO A 154 -9.87 -2.84 29.14
CA PRO A 154 -9.31 -3.50 30.32
C PRO A 154 -7.87 -3.94 30.06
N LYS A 155 -7.00 -3.86 31.08
CA LYS A 155 -5.56 -4.14 30.93
C LYS A 155 -5.26 -5.51 30.33
N ASP A 156 -6.11 -6.50 30.61
CA ASP A 156 -5.96 -7.87 30.12
C ASP A 156 -6.88 -8.17 28.91
N PHE A 157 -7.61 -7.17 28.42
CA PHE A 157 -8.50 -7.32 27.27
C PHE A 157 -7.70 -7.33 25.99
N LYS A 158 -7.52 -8.49 25.43
CA LYS A 158 -7.04 -8.59 24.04
C LYS A 158 -8.22 -8.30 23.14
N ALA A 159 -8.29 -7.06 22.62
CA ALA A 159 -9.32 -6.72 21.65
C ALA A 159 -9.30 -7.74 20.50
N PRO A 160 -10.43 -8.44 20.23
CA PRO A 160 -10.50 -9.29 19.06
C PRO A 160 -10.27 -8.45 17.81
N ALA A 161 -9.77 -9.07 16.75
CA ALA A 161 -9.65 -8.40 15.47
C ALA A 161 -11.05 -7.94 15.03
N LEU A 162 -11.14 -6.71 14.53
CA LEU A 162 -12.36 -6.20 13.92
C LEU A 162 -12.82 -7.16 12.83
N VAL A 163 -14.09 -7.50 12.81
CA VAL A 163 -14.71 -8.31 11.76
C VAL A 163 -15.56 -7.41 10.88
N LEU A 164 -15.37 -7.49 9.58
CA LEU A 164 -16.19 -6.81 8.59
C LEU A 164 -16.73 -7.83 7.58
N ASP A 165 -17.95 -7.62 7.14
CA ASP A 165 -18.50 -8.35 6.01
C ASP A 165 -18.45 -7.53 4.72
N ARG A 166 -18.82 -8.16 3.62
CA ARG A 166 -18.81 -7.58 2.28
C ARG A 166 -19.68 -6.32 2.18
N PRO A 167 -20.97 -6.30 2.63
CA PRO A 167 -21.81 -5.11 2.60
C PRO A 167 -21.30 -3.96 3.48
N THR A 168 -20.84 -4.28 4.69
CA THR A 168 -20.33 -3.26 5.63
C THR A 168 -19.10 -2.58 5.07
N LEU A 169 -18.17 -3.34 4.46
CA LEU A 169 -16.98 -2.78 3.85
C LEU A 169 -17.33 -1.87 2.66
N VAL A 170 -18.25 -2.28 1.80
CA VAL A 170 -18.78 -1.42 0.72
C VAL A 170 -19.44 -0.17 1.28
N GLY A 171 -20.23 -0.29 2.35
CA GLY A 171 -20.86 0.85 3.02
C GLY A 171 -19.86 1.88 3.55
N ILE A 172 -18.77 1.46 4.13
CA ILE A 172 -17.69 2.33 4.62
C ILE A 172 -17.08 3.13 3.45
N TYR A 173 -16.68 2.46 2.37
CA TYR A 173 -16.02 3.13 1.23
C TYR A 173 -16.99 3.89 0.31
N ASN A 174 -18.29 3.59 0.36
CA ASN A 174 -19.35 4.41 -0.24
C ASN A 174 -19.80 5.58 0.64
N SER A 175 -19.27 5.69 1.87
CA SER A 175 -19.67 6.69 2.88
C SER A 175 -21.19 6.62 3.24
N THR A 176 -21.78 5.44 3.17
CA THR A 176 -23.12 5.16 3.71
C THR A 176 -23.06 4.67 5.16
N ILE A 177 -21.96 4.04 5.55
CA ILE A 177 -21.57 3.75 6.94
C ILE A 177 -20.46 4.71 7.30
N THR A 178 -20.77 5.70 8.15
CA THR A 178 -19.87 6.82 8.44
C THR A 178 -19.33 6.82 9.86
N LYS A 179 -19.82 5.96 10.74
CA LYS A 179 -19.42 5.91 12.15
C LYS A 179 -18.99 4.51 12.58
N TRP A 180 -18.03 4.45 13.51
CA TRP A 180 -17.53 3.18 14.04
C TRP A 180 -18.56 2.42 14.87
N ASN A 181 -19.51 3.13 15.52
CA ASN A 181 -20.63 2.52 16.27
C ASN A 181 -21.89 2.30 15.41
N ASP A 182 -21.77 2.27 14.08
CA ASP A 182 -22.86 1.91 13.20
C ASP A 182 -23.42 0.51 13.54
N ALA A 183 -24.74 0.36 13.46
CA ALA A 183 -25.42 -0.89 13.81
C ALA A 183 -24.90 -2.11 13.05
N ALA A 184 -24.50 -1.94 11.78
CA ALA A 184 -23.95 -3.02 10.97
C ALA A 184 -22.56 -3.47 11.50
N ILE A 185 -21.70 -2.52 11.88
CA ILE A 185 -20.40 -2.84 12.48
C ILE A 185 -20.57 -3.48 13.86
N LEU A 186 -21.46 -2.94 14.71
CA LEU A 186 -21.72 -3.49 16.04
C LEU A 186 -22.28 -4.92 16.01
N ALA A 187 -23.14 -5.23 15.04
CA ALA A 187 -23.70 -6.57 14.87
C ALA A 187 -22.64 -7.63 14.56
N LEU A 188 -21.58 -7.26 13.82
CA LEU A 188 -20.46 -8.12 13.48
C LEU A 188 -19.43 -8.25 14.61
N ASN A 189 -19.46 -7.33 15.58
CA ASN A 189 -18.43 -7.18 16.63
C ASN A 189 -19.08 -7.06 18.02
N PRO A 190 -19.83 -8.06 18.49
CA PRO A 190 -20.57 -8.00 19.76
C PRO A 190 -19.65 -7.75 20.95
N ASP A 191 -18.44 -8.32 20.95
CA ASP A 191 -17.44 -8.14 22.02
C ASP A 191 -16.79 -6.75 22.05
N LEU A 192 -16.87 -6.00 20.94
CA LEU A 192 -16.36 -4.64 20.82
C LEU A 192 -17.48 -3.57 20.98
N LYS A 193 -18.71 -3.98 21.12
CA LYS A 193 -19.90 -3.10 21.12
C LYS A 193 -19.79 -1.92 22.08
N ASP A 194 -19.25 -2.12 23.27
CA ASP A 194 -19.15 -1.09 24.30
C ASP A 194 -17.91 -0.21 24.16
N TYR A 195 -17.01 -0.56 23.25
CA TYR A 195 -15.71 0.10 23.05
C TYR A 195 -15.61 0.87 21.74
N LEU A 196 -16.37 0.47 20.71
CA LEU A 196 -16.39 1.19 19.44
C LEU A 196 -16.94 2.60 19.64
N PRO A 197 -16.21 3.66 19.21
CA PRO A 197 -16.57 5.04 19.51
C PRO A 197 -17.72 5.55 18.62
N ASP A 198 -18.50 6.49 19.15
CA ASP A 198 -19.35 7.36 18.32
C ASP A 198 -18.46 8.42 17.63
N ALA A 199 -17.72 7.97 16.64
CA ALA A 199 -16.79 8.80 15.89
C ALA A 199 -16.89 8.49 14.40
N ASP A 200 -16.67 9.53 13.60
CA ASP A 200 -16.68 9.40 12.15
C ASP A 200 -15.49 8.55 11.67
N ILE A 201 -15.76 7.69 10.70
CA ILE A 201 -14.74 6.89 10.02
C ILE A 201 -14.04 7.77 8.98
N VAL A 202 -12.70 7.73 8.98
CA VAL A 202 -11.89 8.30 7.90
C VAL A 202 -11.40 7.16 7.03
N SER A 203 -11.88 7.05 5.79
CA SER A 203 -11.38 6.05 4.85
C SER A 203 -10.09 6.53 4.19
N VAL A 204 -9.06 5.68 4.24
CA VAL A 204 -7.76 5.98 3.61
C VAL A 204 -7.61 5.15 2.35
N HIS A 205 -7.28 5.81 1.25
CA HIS A 205 -7.13 5.18 -0.05
C HIS A 205 -5.82 5.58 -0.73
N ARG A 206 -5.50 4.95 -1.85
CA ARG A 206 -4.31 5.29 -2.65
C ARG A 206 -4.54 6.55 -3.46
N SER A 207 -3.53 7.41 -3.50
CA SER A 207 -3.51 8.64 -4.31
C SER A 207 -2.75 8.49 -5.63
N ASP A 208 -2.19 7.32 -5.90
CA ASP A 208 -1.42 6.97 -7.09
C ASP A 208 -2.07 5.80 -7.86
N GLY A 209 -1.64 5.57 -9.10
CA GLY A 209 -2.05 4.40 -9.87
C GLY A 209 -1.56 3.10 -9.23
N SER A 210 -2.46 2.30 -8.68
CA SER A 210 -2.16 1.22 -7.73
C SER A 210 -2.83 -0.10 -8.09
N GLY A 211 -2.03 -1.17 -8.18
CA GLY A 211 -2.57 -2.51 -8.30
C GLY A 211 -3.30 -2.97 -7.02
N THR A 212 -2.81 -2.58 -5.84
CA THR A 212 -3.52 -2.82 -4.57
C THR A 212 -4.93 -2.21 -4.60
N THR A 213 -5.07 -0.99 -5.16
CA THR A 213 -6.39 -0.38 -5.41
C THR A 213 -7.21 -1.20 -6.39
N GLU A 214 -6.62 -1.71 -7.47
CA GLU A 214 -7.35 -2.52 -8.44
C GLU A 214 -7.88 -3.81 -7.82
N ILE A 215 -7.06 -4.53 -7.04
CA ILE A 215 -7.49 -5.73 -6.31
C ILE A 215 -8.62 -5.38 -5.35
N PHE A 216 -8.46 -4.33 -4.55
CA PHE A 216 -9.44 -3.89 -3.57
C PHE A 216 -10.77 -3.48 -4.22
N THR A 217 -10.73 -2.64 -5.25
CA THR A 217 -11.95 -2.13 -5.90
C THR A 217 -12.66 -3.20 -6.75
N LYS A 218 -11.93 -4.16 -7.32
CA LYS A 218 -12.52 -5.36 -7.93
C LYS A 218 -13.26 -6.20 -6.90
N ALA A 219 -12.70 -6.36 -5.69
CA ALA A 219 -13.40 -7.05 -4.62
C ALA A 219 -14.67 -6.29 -4.21
N LEU A 220 -14.61 -4.97 -4.01
CA LEU A 220 -15.82 -4.19 -3.71
C LEU A 220 -16.89 -4.30 -4.80
N THR A 221 -16.48 -4.32 -6.08
CA THR A 221 -17.39 -4.55 -7.23
C THR A 221 -18.06 -5.91 -7.15
N SER A 222 -17.33 -6.95 -6.72
CA SER A 222 -17.86 -8.29 -6.53
C SER A 222 -18.77 -8.39 -5.30
N PHE A 223 -18.49 -7.63 -4.25
CA PHE A 223 -19.20 -7.68 -2.99
C PHE A 223 -20.62 -7.10 -3.05
N SER A 224 -20.83 -6.04 -3.81
CA SER A 224 -22.14 -5.40 -3.90
C SER A 224 -22.34 -4.60 -5.19
N ALA A 225 -23.53 -4.72 -5.74
CA ALA A 225 -23.97 -3.87 -6.85
C ALA A 225 -24.10 -2.37 -6.45
N ASP A 226 -24.05 -2.04 -5.17
CA ASP A 226 -24.07 -0.65 -4.68
C ASP A 226 -22.73 0.06 -4.88
N TRP A 227 -21.62 -0.69 -5.06
CA TRP A 227 -20.36 -0.12 -5.44
C TRP A 227 -20.37 0.29 -6.92
N LYS A 228 -20.42 1.61 -7.19
CA LYS A 228 -20.54 2.16 -8.54
C LYS A 228 -19.22 2.69 -9.13
N ALA A 229 -18.18 2.85 -8.32
CA ALA A 229 -16.89 3.40 -8.77
C ALA A 229 -16.06 2.42 -9.63
N GLY A 230 -16.51 1.16 -9.73
CA GLY A 230 -15.86 0.13 -10.54
C GLY A 230 -14.58 -0.43 -9.92
N GLY A 231 -13.88 -1.30 -10.67
CA GLY A 231 -12.65 -1.95 -10.27
C GLY A 231 -11.49 -1.57 -11.18
N ALA A 232 -10.62 -0.64 -10.73
CA ALA A 232 -9.47 -0.18 -11.50
C ALA A 232 -8.32 0.28 -10.60
N SER A 233 -7.13 0.46 -11.18
CA SER A 233 -5.93 0.91 -10.46
C SER A 233 -5.98 2.39 -10.02
N ALA A 234 -6.88 3.15 -10.61
CA ALA A 234 -7.23 4.52 -10.21
C ALA A 234 -8.72 4.73 -10.49
N ILE A 235 -9.44 5.21 -9.50
CA ILE A 235 -10.87 5.49 -9.58
C ILE A 235 -11.16 6.88 -9.02
N GLU A 236 -12.31 7.41 -9.34
CA GLU A 236 -12.88 8.53 -8.62
C GLU A 236 -13.57 8.00 -7.35
N TRP A 237 -12.99 8.32 -6.19
CA TRP A 237 -13.50 7.85 -4.92
C TRP A 237 -14.83 8.51 -4.56
N PRO A 238 -15.79 7.77 -3.99
CA PRO A 238 -17.02 8.35 -3.49
C PRO A 238 -16.76 9.52 -2.54
N LYS A 239 -17.60 10.55 -2.62
CA LYS A 239 -17.49 11.73 -1.74
C LYS A 239 -17.73 11.32 -0.30
N GLY A 240 -16.86 11.75 0.61
CA GLY A 240 -16.95 11.42 2.02
C GLY A 240 -15.71 11.87 2.79
N ASN A 241 -15.60 11.40 4.02
CA ASN A 241 -14.44 11.65 4.87
C ASN A 241 -13.30 10.71 4.48
N ASN A 242 -12.48 11.10 3.51
CA ASN A 242 -11.41 10.26 3.00
C ASN A 242 -10.09 11.00 2.82
N VAL A 243 -8.98 10.26 2.86
CA VAL A 243 -7.60 10.75 2.74
C VAL A 243 -6.82 9.88 1.78
N GLY A 244 -6.02 10.49 0.90
CA GLY A 244 -5.14 9.81 -0.03
C GLY A 244 -3.74 9.58 0.54
N GLY A 245 -3.19 8.35 0.39
CA GLY A 245 -1.82 8.00 0.71
C GLY A 245 -1.06 7.48 -0.52
N LYS A 246 0.17 7.93 -0.74
CA LYS A 246 0.99 7.45 -1.86
C LYS A 246 1.67 6.11 -1.52
N GLY A 247 1.42 5.09 -2.32
CA GLY A 247 1.94 3.74 -2.08
C GLY A 247 1.28 3.05 -0.86
N ASN A 248 1.59 1.76 -0.65
CA ASN A 248 1.16 1.05 0.56
C ASN A 248 1.73 1.72 1.83
N ALA A 249 2.99 2.16 1.80
CA ALA A 249 3.61 2.86 2.92
C ALA A 249 2.89 4.17 3.27
N GLY A 250 2.47 4.96 2.26
CA GLY A 250 1.73 6.19 2.48
C GLY A 250 0.33 5.97 3.06
N VAL A 251 -0.36 4.89 2.65
CA VAL A 251 -1.64 4.50 3.29
C VAL A 251 -1.42 4.05 4.73
N ALA A 252 -0.43 3.20 4.99
CA ALA A 252 -0.10 2.77 6.36
C ALA A 252 0.23 3.97 7.26
N ALA A 253 1.07 4.89 6.79
CA ALA A 253 1.41 6.12 7.52
C ALA A 253 0.18 7.01 7.77
N SER A 254 -0.71 7.15 6.79
CA SER A 254 -1.95 7.91 6.95
C SER A 254 -2.87 7.30 8.00
N VAL A 255 -2.99 5.96 8.03
CA VAL A 255 -3.77 5.26 9.07
C VAL A 255 -3.16 5.48 10.46
N ILE A 256 -1.84 5.33 10.60
CA ILE A 256 -1.13 5.55 11.87
C ILE A 256 -1.41 6.96 12.42
N ASN A 257 -1.36 7.97 11.55
CA ASN A 257 -1.45 9.37 11.96
C ASN A 257 -2.88 9.93 12.00
N THR A 258 -3.88 9.16 11.57
CA THR A 258 -5.27 9.61 11.52
C THR A 258 -6.12 8.77 12.49
N PRO A 259 -6.51 9.28 13.65
CA PRO A 259 -7.42 8.59 14.55
C PRO A 259 -8.75 8.25 13.84
N ASN A 260 -9.34 7.12 14.20
CA ASN A 260 -10.60 6.61 13.66
C ASN A 260 -10.58 6.37 12.14
N SER A 261 -9.42 6.05 11.60
CA SER A 261 -9.27 5.72 10.19
C SER A 261 -9.27 4.22 9.91
N ILE A 262 -9.60 3.88 8.66
CA ILE A 262 -9.48 2.56 8.07
C ILE A 262 -8.87 2.72 6.67
N GLY A 263 -7.90 1.88 6.33
CA GLY A 263 -7.25 1.89 5.02
C GLY A 263 -6.93 0.48 4.55
N TYR A 264 -6.64 0.33 3.27
CA TYR A 264 -6.24 -0.95 2.70
C TYR A 264 -4.77 -0.93 2.29
N VAL A 265 -4.04 -1.96 2.70
CA VAL A 265 -2.63 -2.17 2.35
C VAL A 265 -2.37 -3.66 2.06
N GLU A 266 -1.26 -3.96 1.43
CA GLU A 266 -0.76 -5.34 1.41
C GLU A 266 -0.31 -5.76 2.82
N LEU A 267 -0.53 -7.03 3.17
CA LEU A 267 -0.39 -7.59 4.53
C LEU A 267 0.97 -7.30 5.18
N SER A 268 2.07 -7.34 4.43
CA SER A 268 3.41 -7.10 4.99
C SER A 268 3.56 -5.69 5.56
N TYR A 269 2.89 -4.70 4.95
CA TYR A 269 2.89 -3.32 5.46
C TYR A 269 2.12 -3.17 6.78
N ALA A 270 1.02 -3.89 6.97
CA ALA A 270 0.32 -3.89 8.24
C ALA A 270 1.19 -4.56 9.32
N LYS A 271 1.78 -5.72 9.02
CA LYS A 271 2.67 -6.45 9.95
C LYS A 271 3.91 -5.65 10.33
N SER A 272 4.64 -5.08 9.36
CA SER A 272 5.89 -4.36 9.62
C SER A 272 5.68 -3.06 10.40
N ASN A 273 4.48 -2.47 10.36
CA ASN A 273 4.12 -1.28 11.11
C ASN A 273 3.32 -1.59 12.39
N ASN A 274 3.16 -2.88 12.76
CA ASN A 274 2.35 -3.32 13.90
C ASN A 274 0.92 -2.76 13.88
N LEU A 275 0.36 -2.56 12.71
CA LEU A 275 -1.02 -2.10 12.56
C LEU A 275 -1.99 -3.27 12.74
N PRO A 276 -3.09 -3.07 13.49
CA PRO A 276 -4.16 -4.05 13.52
C PRO A 276 -4.85 -4.09 12.14
N PHE A 277 -5.39 -5.26 11.80
CA PHE A 277 -6.16 -5.45 10.57
C PHE A 277 -7.37 -6.33 10.82
N ALA A 278 -8.41 -6.10 10.03
CA ALA A 278 -9.69 -6.78 10.17
C ALA A 278 -9.65 -8.21 9.60
N SER A 279 -10.43 -9.09 10.21
CA SER A 279 -10.89 -10.32 9.59
C SER A 279 -12.09 -10.02 8.69
N LEU A 280 -12.25 -10.76 7.61
CA LEU A 280 -13.35 -10.55 6.67
C LEU A 280 -14.26 -11.78 6.57
N ILE A 281 -15.58 -11.56 6.51
CA ILE A 281 -16.52 -12.61 6.18
C ILE A 281 -16.54 -12.79 4.68
N ASN A 282 -16.13 -13.99 4.23
CA ASN A 282 -16.06 -14.34 2.82
C ASN A 282 -17.44 -14.71 2.20
N GLN A 283 -17.45 -15.07 0.92
CA GLN A 283 -18.68 -15.43 0.20
C GLN A 283 -19.38 -16.66 0.81
N ALA A 284 -18.61 -17.58 1.40
CA ALA A 284 -19.14 -18.78 2.08
C ALA A 284 -19.66 -18.49 3.50
N GLY A 285 -19.65 -17.22 3.96
CA GLY A 285 -20.09 -16.84 5.30
C GLY A 285 -19.11 -17.19 6.41
N LYS A 286 -17.84 -17.44 6.08
CA LYS A 286 -16.77 -17.74 7.06
C LYS A 286 -15.97 -16.51 7.38
N THR A 287 -15.63 -16.31 8.65
CA THR A 287 -14.69 -15.27 9.08
C THR A 287 -13.26 -15.72 8.81
N ILE A 288 -12.58 -15.02 7.90
CA ILE A 288 -11.23 -15.36 7.43
C ILE A 288 -10.23 -14.33 7.94
N VAL A 289 -9.21 -14.82 8.63
CA VAL A 289 -8.01 -14.05 8.96
C VAL A 289 -7.08 -14.08 7.74
N PRO A 290 -6.53 -12.92 7.31
CA PRO A 290 -5.57 -12.90 6.21
C PRO A 290 -4.29 -13.64 6.61
N SER A 291 -3.93 -14.66 5.82
CA SER A 291 -2.74 -15.49 5.99
C SER A 291 -2.30 -16.08 4.65
N ASN A 292 -1.11 -16.70 4.63
CA ASN A 292 -0.63 -17.39 3.43
C ASN A 292 -1.60 -18.51 3.01
N GLU A 293 -2.13 -19.25 3.97
CA GLU A 293 -3.06 -20.36 3.72
C GLU A 293 -4.39 -19.84 3.12
N SER A 294 -4.92 -18.72 3.63
CA SER A 294 -6.17 -18.16 3.12
C SER A 294 -6.01 -17.51 1.75
N VAL A 295 -4.81 -17.00 1.43
CA VAL A 295 -4.44 -16.54 0.09
C VAL A 295 -4.28 -17.72 -0.85
N GLN A 296 -3.61 -18.82 -0.43
CA GLN A 296 -3.48 -20.04 -1.23
C GLN A 296 -4.84 -20.65 -1.56
N ALA A 297 -5.78 -20.62 -0.61
CA ALA A 297 -7.16 -21.07 -0.87
C ALA A 297 -7.84 -20.22 -1.97
N ALA A 298 -7.63 -18.90 -1.98
CA ALA A 298 -8.11 -18.05 -3.08
C ALA A 298 -7.38 -18.34 -4.41
N MET A 299 -6.06 -18.59 -4.37
CA MET A 299 -5.28 -18.94 -5.56
C MET A 299 -5.75 -20.23 -6.23
N ALA A 300 -6.23 -21.20 -5.44
CA ALA A 300 -6.72 -22.48 -5.97
C ALA A 300 -7.97 -22.31 -6.87
N GLU A 301 -8.68 -21.19 -6.75
CA GLU A 301 -9.83 -20.85 -7.60
C GLU A 301 -9.44 -20.05 -8.86
N GLY A 302 -8.19 -19.59 -8.94
CA GLY A 302 -7.70 -18.74 -10.02
C GLY A 302 -7.69 -19.43 -11.37
N GLN A 303 -8.30 -18.78 -12.37
CA GLN A 303 -8.26 -19.23 -13.77
C GLN A 303 -7.35 -18.29 -14.55
N PHE A 304 -6.24 -18.80 -15.03
CA PHE A 304 -5.27 -18.02 -15.81
C PHE A 304 -5.69 -17.91 -17.27
N SER A 305 -5.57 -16.72 -17.82
CA SER A 305 -5.68 -16.47 -19.26
C SER A 305 -4.42 -16.91 -20.01
N ASP A 306 -4.47 -16.89 -21.33
CA ASP A 306 -3.30 -17.12 -22.21
C ASP A 306 -2.17 -16.09 -21.97
N LYS A 307 -2.51 -14.93 -21.40
CA LYS A 307 -1.55 -13.88 -20.98
C LYS A 307 -0.96 -14.12 -19.60
N LEU A 308 -1.20 -15.29 -19.00
CA LEU A 308 -0.81 -15.64 -17.62
C LEU A 308 -1.36 -14.68 -16.55
N THR A 309 -2.55 -14.15 -16.76
CA THR A 309 -3.22 -13.26 -15.79
C THR A 309 -4.47 -13.91 -15.21
N ALA A 310 -4.72 -13.69 -13.92
CA ALA A 310 -5.89 -14.21 -13.22
C ALA A 310 -6.40 -13.20 -12.17
N THR A 311 -7.68 -13.35 -11.82
CA THR A 311 -8.31 -12.63 -10.69
C THR A 311 -8.73 -13.65 -9.66
N ILE A 312 -8.42 -13.41 -8.39
CA ILE A 312 -8.70 -14.30 -7.26
C ILE A 312 -9.43 -13.58 -6.10
N VAL A 313 -10.09 -12.46 -6.42
CA VAL A 313 -10.93 -11.76 -5.44
C VAL A 313 -12.23 -12.51 -5.23
N ASP A 314 -12.77 -12.42 -4.02
CA ASP A 314 -14.08 -12.94 -3.63
C ASP A 314 -14.26 -14.44 -3.90
N GLY A 315 -13.24 -15.24 -3.57
CA GLY A 315 -13.27 -16.70 -3.71
C GLY A 315 -14.46 -17.33 -2.97
N LYS A 316 -14.92 -18.46 -3.50
CA LYS A 316 -16.17 -19.14 -3.07
C LYS A 316 -15.93 -20.19 -2.00
N THR A 317 -14.69 -20.67 -1.85
CA THR A 317 -14.37 -21.71 -0.87
C THR A 317 -14.39 -21.18 0.55
N ASP A 318 -14.62 -22.07 1.51
CA ASP A 318 -14.72 -21.76 2.95
C ASP A 318 -13.47 -21.06 3.50
N ALA A 319 -12.29 -21.33 2.93
CA ALA A 319 -11.01 -20.86 3.43
C ALA A 319 -10.45 -19.62 2.68
N ALA A 320 -11.04 -19.24 1.54
CA ALA A 320 -10.50 -18.19 0.69
C ALA A 320 -10.61 -16.80 1.33
N TYR A 321 -9.49 -16.05 1.37
CA TYR A 321 -9.51 -14.65 1.78
C TYR A 321 -10.12 -13.78 0.67
N PRO A 322 -11.10 -12.91 0.97
CA PRO A 322 -11.90 -12.26 -0.07
C PRO A 322 -11.14 -11.24 -0.92
N ILE A 323 -10.06 -10.66 -0.40
CA ILE A 323 -9.31 -9.58 -1.08
C ILE A 323 -7.86 -10.05 -1.32
N ALA A 324 -7.72 -11.13 -2.08
CA ALA A 324 -6.44 -11.67 -2.51
C ALA A 324 -6.15 -11.28 -3.97
N GLY A 325 -4.88 -11.11 -4.31
CA GLY A 325 -4.48 -10.81 -5.68
C GLY A 325 -3.06 -11.24 -6.00
N TYR A 326 -2.80 -11.47 -7.28
CA TYR A 326 -1.46 -11.71 -7.80
C TYR A 326 -0.70 -10.40 -8.01
N THR A 327 0.62 -10.47 -7.85
CA THR A 327 1.55 -9.47 -8.37
C THR A 327 2.36 -10.06 -9.52
N TYR A 328 2.66 -9.23 -10.50
CA TYR A 328 3.27 -9.64 -11.76
C TYR A 328 4.57 -8.91 -12.00
N LEU A 329 5.55 -9.63 -12.52
CA LEU A 329 6.68 -9.11 -13.27
C LEU A 329 6.19 -8.76 -14.68
N ILE A 330 6.63 -7.64 -15.22
CA ILE A 330 6.44 -7.26 -16.63
C ILE A 330 7.80 -7.13 -17.27
N LEU A 331 8.00 -7.83 -18.36
CA LEU A 331 9.22 -7.81 -19.18
C LEU A 331 8.89 -7.59 -20.64
N HIS A 332 9.85 -7.00 -21.36
CA HIS A 332 9.96 -7.18 -22.80
C HIS A 332 10.43 -8.60 -23.12
N THR A 333 9.85 -9.22 -24.13
CA THR A 333 10.18 -10.62 -24.48
C THR A 333 11.23 -10.75 -25.58
N THR A 334 11.37 -9.73 -26.44
CA THR A 334 12.24 -9.78 -27.62
C THR A 334 13.00 -8.50 -27.90
N SER A 335 12.55 -7.37 -27.38
CA SER A 335 13.09 -6.04 -27.73
C SER A 335 14.21 -5.53 -26.82
N MET A 336 14.61 -6.32 -25.83
CA MET A 336 15.77 -5.99 -25.00
C MET A 336 17.06 -6.00 -25.83
N THR A 337 17.88 -4.95 -25.70
CA THR A 337 19.11 -4.75 -26.49
C THR A 337 20.38 -5.12 -25.71
N ASP A 338 20.37 -5.03 -24.40
CA ASP A 338 21.46 -5.49 -23.54
C ASP A 338 21.21 -6.93 -23.12
N CYS A 339 21.82 -7.88 -23.85
CA CYS A 339 21.57 -9.30 -23.64
C CYS A 339 22.12 -9.82 -22.31
N VAL A 340 23.17 -9.22 -21.76
CA VAL A 340 23.70 -9.60 -20.45
C VAL A 340 22.69 -9.20 -19.37
N LYS A 341 22.20 -7.99 -19.44
CA LYS A 341 21.19 -7.49 -18.50
C LYS A 341 19.88 -8.27 -18.62
N ALA A 342 19.43 -8.55 -19.83
CA ALA A 342 18.24 -9.38 -20.09
C ALA A 342 18.37 -10.76 -19.46
N GLN A 343 19.52 -11.43 -19.67
CA GLN A 343 19.81 -12.75 -19.08
C GLN A 343 19.77 -12.66 -17.54
N LYS A 344 20.48 -11.71 -16.94
CA LYS A 344 20.54 -11.56 -15.50
C LYS A 344 19.18 -11.23 -14.87
N THR A 345 18.36 -10.45 -15.55
CA THR A 345 16.99 -10.17 -15.11
C THR A 345 16.15 -11.44 -15.07
N VAL A 346 16.18 -12.24 -16.12
CA VAL A 346 15.42 -13.50 -16.19
C VAL A 346 15.97 -14.54 -15.20
N GLU A 347 17.30 -14.66 -15.03
CA GLU A 347 17.94 -15.51 -14.04
C GLU A 347 17.52 -15.16 -12.61
N PHE A 348 17.46 -13.86 -12.26
CA PHE A 348 16.99 -13.40 -10.95
C PHE A 348 15.54 -13.84 -10.68
N PHE A 349 14.62 -13.62 -11.61
CA PHE A 349 13.23 -14.02 -11.40
C PHE A 349 13.04 -15.53 -11.50
N LYS A 350 13.82 -16.25 -12.31
CA LYS A 350 13.84 -17.71 -12.29
C LYS A 350 14.25 -18.24 -10.92
N TRP A 351 15.32 -17.70 -10.33
CA TRP A 351 15.73 -18.03 -8.96
C TRP A 351 14.61 -17.71 -7.96
N ALA A 352 14.03 -16.52 -8.00
CA ALA A 352 12.94 -16.12 -7.11
C ALA A 352 11.72 -17.07 -7.17
N LEU A 353 11.46 -17.68 -8.32
CA LEU A 353 10.35 -18.61 -8.53
C LEU A 353 10.68 -20.07 -8.20
N THR A 354 11.96 -20.45 -8.14
CA THR A 354 12.35 -21.86 -8.02
C THR A 354 13.16 -22.19 -6.76
N ASP A 355 13.78 -21.20 -6.15
CA ASP A 355 14.64 -21.42 -4.98
C ASP A 355 13.85 -21.52 -3.68
N ALA A 356 14.19 -22.48 -2.83
CA ALA A 356 13.53 -22.69 -1.56
C ALA A 356 13.70 -21.49 -0.61
N THR A 357 14.91 -20.90 -0.58
CA THR A 357 15.21 -19.73 0.25
C THR A 357 14.36 -18.53 -0.19
N ALA A 358 14.22 -18.29 -1.49
CA ALA A 358 13.36 -17.23 -2.00
C ALA A 358 11.90 -17.43 -1.62
N SER A 359 11.42 -18.68 -1.64
CA SER A 359 10.06 -19.06 -1.25
C SER A 359 9.82 -18.86 0.24
N GLU A 360 10.75 -19.30 1.10
CA GLU A 360 10.67 -19.15 2.55
C GLU A 360 10.68 -17.67 2.97
N ARG A 361 11.51 -16.85 2.33
CA ARG A 361 11.57 -15.41 2.55
C ARG A 361 10.24 -14.74 2.18
N ALA A 362 9.68 -15.08 1.04
CA ALA A 362 8.35 -14.58 0.64
C ALA A 362 7.27 -14.97 1.65
N ALA A 363 7.25 -16.24 2.07
CA ALA A 363 6.28 -16.74 3.04
C ALA A 363 6.39 -16.06 4.40
N SER A 364 7.60 -15.77 4.89
CA SER A 364 7.83 -15.07 6.15
C SER A 364 7.29 -13.64 6.17
N LEU A 365 7.29 -12.99 5.01
CA LEU A 365 6.71 -11.66 4.82
C LEU A 365 5.19 -11.69 4.64
N GLY A 366 4.58 -12.86 4.42
CA GLY A 366 3.13 -13.01 4.25
C GLY A 366 2.68 -13.14 2.79
N TYR A 367 3.60 -13.40 1.87
CA TYR A 367 3.28 -13.70 0.47
C TYR A 367 3.15 -15.19 0.22
N SER A 368 2.23 -15.55 -0.66
CA SER A 368 2.04 -16.92 -1.12
C SER A 368 2.74 -17.14 -2.45
N THR A 369 3.54 -18.20 -2.53
CA THR A 369 4.19 -18.62 -3.78
C THR A 369 3.20 -19.26 -4.73
N LEU A 370 3.54 -19.26 -6.02
CA LEU A 370 2.69 -19.81 -7.07
C LEU A 370 2.47 -21.32 -6.90
N PRO A 371 1.26 -21.83 -7.18
CA PRO A 371 1.03 -23.28 -7.34
C PRO A 371 1.95 -23.86 -8.41
N ASP A 372 2.37 -25.11 -8.25
CA ASP A 372 3.36 -25.77 -9.12
C ASP A 372 3.00 -25.71 -10.61
N ALA A 373 1.74 -25.95 -10.95
CA ALA A 373 1.28 -25.90 -12.33
C ALA A 373 1.43 -24.50 -12.96
N VAL A 374 1.09 -23.47 -12.17
CA VAL A 374 1.22 -22.07 -12.60
C VAL A 374 2.69 -21.70 -12.74
N ARG A 375 3.51 -22.04 -11.73
CA ARG A 375 4.96 -21.81 -11.75
C ARG A 375 5.61 -22.47 -12.98
N THR A 376 5.25 -23.71 -13.31
CA THR A 376 5.74 -24.40 -14.50
C THR A 376 5.39 -23.63 -15.78
N SER A 377 4.16 -23.15 -15.91
CA SER A 377 3.74 -22.35 -17.07
C SER A 377 4.50 -21.02 -17.16
N VAL A 378 4.73 -20.34 -16.01
CA VAL A 378 5.51 -19.11 -15.94
C VAL A 378 6.96 -19.37 -16.39
N LEU A 379 7.60 -20.41 -15.88
CA LEU A 379 8.98 -20.75 -16.25
C LEU A 379 9.11 -21.11 -17.74
N ALA A 380 8.14 -21.84 -18.28
CA ALA A 380 8.11 -22.12 -19.71
C ALA A 380 8.03 -20.82 -20.53
N LYS A 381 7.20 -19.87 -20.10
CA LYS A 381 7.04 -18.59 -20.79
C LYS A 381 8.25 -17.66 -20.59
N LEU A 382 8.93 -17.71 -19.45
CA LEU A 382 10.20 -16.99 -19.21
C LEU A 382 11.33 -17.52 -20.11
N ALA A 383 11.33 -18.82 -20.43
CA ALA A 383 12.32 -19.42 -21.32
C ALA A 383 12.21 -18.95 -22.79
N GLU A 384 11.08 -18.37 -23.18
CA GLU A 384 10.86 -17.79 -24.51
C GLU A 384 11.48 -16.40 -24.64
N VAL A 385 11.91 -15.77 -23.54
CA VAL A 385 12.53 -14.45 -23.59
C VAL A 385 13.84 -14.53 -24.38
N SER A 386 13.98 -13.62 -25.33
CA SER A 386 15.13 -13.58 -26.23
C SER A 386 15.73 -12.18 -26.35
N CYS A 387 17.00 -12.13 -26.71
CA CYS A 387 17.71 -10.90 -27.01
C CYS A 387 18.48 -11.08 -28.32
N ASN A 388 18.32 -10.14 -29.24
CA ASN A 388 18.91 -10.23 -30.59
C ASN A 388 18.58 -11.57 -31.30
N GLY A 389 17.37 -12.10 -31.07
CA GLY A 389 16.90 -13.36 -31.69
C GLY A 389 17.42 -14.66 -31.07
N ALA A 390 18.22 -14.59 -29.98
CA ALA A 390 18.69 -15.75 -29.25
C ALA A 390 18.02 -15.84 -27.84
N PRO A 391 17.63 -17.04 -27.36
CA PRO A 391 17.13 -17.20 -26.01
C PRO A 391 18.13 -16.68 -24.96
N VAL A 392 17.64 -15.97 -23.92
CA VAL A 392 18.50 -15.45 -22.84
C VAL A 392 18.82 -16.50 -21.78
N LEU A 393 17.96 -17.52 -21.61
CA LEU A 393 18.25 -18.71 -20.80
C LEU A 393 18.80 -19.81 -21.68
N LYS A 394 19.85 -20.47 -21.21
CA LYS A 394 20.43 -21.67 -21.86
C LYS A 394 19.90 -22.94 -21.22
#